data_e97d009248ca1a78d9dc78f912ee36c0
#
_entry.id   e97d009248ca1a78d9dc78f912ee36c0
#
_cell.length_a   1.000
_cell.length_b   1.000
_cell.length_c   1.000
_cell.angle_alpha   90.00
_cell.angle_beta   90.00
_cell.angle_gamma   90.00
#
_symmetry.space_group_name_H-M   'P 1'
#
loop_
_entity.id
_entity.type
_entity.pdbx_description
1 polymer ?
#
loop_
_entity_poly.entity_id
_entity_poly.type
_entity_poly.pdbx_seq_one_letter_code
_entity_poly.pdbx_strand_id
1 'polypeptide(L)'
;MSNRAESAPQEGNVRVVGTAHVSADSVREVEETIEAERPDVVAVELDEGRYRQLQGETPDDLDAGDLLRGNTVFQFIAYWMLSYVQARMGEKFDIQPGADMLAAVETAEEYGLDVALVDRDIQTTIQRFWRRMGFVEKLRMVGGLAFGVTDSRIVGLMFGLMVGIFIGPIIGLFGGSLGITSALLARVSGGVVLGLGAGIALSFVGDLFLDGEDSLLLAIGGGITVAMVSATLGIGSGLVGGFVAQAVGSMALGLLVGALVGVVAGSLFAVAGLDVEDDYEELDMSELTDTDVVTVMMEEFREFSPGGAEALIDERDAYIAHKLVALRSQGHNVVAVVGAGHREGIERYLANPETLPPMGSLVGEAKSRGFPWFKLIGIAMSVGFVAFFILLAMAGVRNDFLLRLFAAWFVVNGAFAAGLAKLAGARWSSAAVGGGVAWMTSVNPLLAPGWFTGYMELRHTSVNVADIGKLNELLADEERPIRDIVADMFDVPLFKLIMVVAMTNIGSLVASVLFATYILPLFGAELGGIDGVTRLMIQGASRSVDLIVGGLT
;
A
#
# COMPACT_ATOMS: atom_id res chain seq x y z
N MET A 1 69.74 -9.07 10.64
CA MET A 1 68.47 -8.93 9.92
C MET A 1 67.44 -9.68 10.72
N SER A 2 66.71 -8.99 11.56
CA SER A 2 65.68 -9.59 12.42
C SER A 2 64.37 -9.66 11.62
N ASN A 3 63.97 -10.87 11.28
CA ASN A 3 62.68 -11.15 10.63
C ASN A 3 61.59 -11.01 11.71
N ARG A 4 60.97 -9.83 11.83
CA ARG A 4 59.70 -9.69 12.55
C ARG A 4 58.67 -10.39 11.68
N ALA A 5 58.29 -11.62 12.04
CA ALA A 5 57.06 -12.18 11.61
C ALA A 5 55.93 -11.24 12.10
N GLU A 6 55.28 -10.53 11.18
CA GLU A 6 53.98 -9.90 11.43
C GLU A 6 53.03 -11.01 11.89
N SER A 7 52.72 -11.04 13.19
CA SER A 7 51.66 -11.89 13.71
C SER A 7 50.40 -11.48 12.99
N ALA A 8 49.73 -12.45 12.34
CA ALA A 8 48.39 -12.25 11.82
C ALA A 8 47.51 -11.61 12.91
N PRO A 9 46.71 -10.58 12.58
CA PRO A 9 45.84 -9.99 13.59
C PRO A 9 44.99 -11.09 14.21
N GLN A 10 44.98 -11.15 15.53
CA GLN A 10 44.19 -12.13 16.27
C GLN A 10 42.74 -11.77 16.02
N GLU A 11 41.95 -12.68 15.42
CA GLU A 11 40.51 -12.46 15.23
C GLU A 11 39.85 -12.23 16.59
N GLY A 12 39.00 -11.23 16.69
CA GLY A 12 38.19 -10.98 17.88
C GLY A 12 37.09 -12.02 18.06
N ASN A 13 36.28 -11.82 19.07
CA ASN A 13 35.13 -12.68 19.36
C ASN A 13 33.83 -11.89 19.21
N VAL A 14 32.74 -12.56 18.84
CA VAL A 14 31.38 -11.96 18.82
C VAL A 14 30.47 -12.82 19.67
N ARG A 15 29.86 -12.20 20.68
CA ARG A 15 28.76 -12.80 21.44
C ARG A 15 27.46 -12.14 21.04
N VAL A 16 26.46 -12.93 20.66
CA VAL A 16 25.13 -12.45 20.31
C VAL A 16 24.19 -12.62 21.50
N VAL A 17 23.53 -11.53 21.90
CA VAL A 17 22.47 -11.51 22.92
C VAL A 17 21.17 -11.22 22.20
N GLY A 18 20.23 -12.18 22.25
CA GLY A 18 18.90 -12.03 21.63
C GLY A 18 17.91 -11.51 22.66
N THR A 19 17.23 -10.41 22.35
CA THR A 19 16.27 -9.75 23.24
C THR A 19 14.86 -9.78 22.68
N ALA A 20 13.85 -9.82 23.55
CA ALA A 20 12.44 -9.82 23.16
C ALA A 20 11.86 -8.41 22.92
N HIS A 21 12.68 -7.35 23.03
CA HIS A 21 12.34 -5.93 22.88
C HIS A 21 11.26 -5.38 23.84
N VAL A 22 10.62 -6.21 24.61
CA VAL A 22 9.47 -5.90 25.48
C VAL A 22 9.57 -6.58 26.85
N SER A 23 10.78 -6.97 27.30
CA SER A 23 11.01 -7.68 28.56
C SER A 23 12.01 -6.95 29.45
N ALA A 24 11.64 -6.72 30.72
CA ALA A 24 12.55 -6.18 31.73
C ALA A 24 13.73 -7.14 32.02
N ASP A 25 13.52 -8.42 31.79
CA ASP A 25 14.57 -9.44 31.94
C ASP A 25 15.62 -9.29 30.83
N SER A 26 15.20 -8.98 29.61
CA SER A 26 16.11 -8.69 28.49
C SER A 26 16.99 -7.48 28.76
N VAL A 27 16.46 -6.41 29.34
CA VAL A 27 17.25 -5.23 29.73
C VAL A 27 18.35 -5.64 30.71
N ARG A 28 18.02 -6.37 31.77
CA ARG A 28 19.01 -6.84 32.76
C ARG A 28 20.04 -7.77 32.15
N GLU A 29 19.63 -8.72 31.29
CA GLU A 29 20.56 -9.65 30.64
C GLU A 29 21.60 -8.89 29.79
N VAL A 30 21.17 -7.84 29.08
CA VAL A 30 22.04 -6.96 28.30
C VAL A 30 23.06 -6.25 29.19
N GLU A 31 22.58 -5.58 30.24
CA GLU A 31 23.44 -4.85 31.19
C GLU A 31 24.47 -5.79 31.85
N GLU A 32 24.02 -6.93 32.41
CA GLU A 32 24.87 -7.92 33.05
C GLU A 32 25.91 -8.51 32.08
N THR A 33 25.52 -8.75 30.82
CA THR A 33 26.44 -9.29 29.81
C THR A 33 27.52 -8.29 29.43
N ILE A 34 27.18 -7.02 29.22
CA ILE A 34 28.13 -5.97 28.89
C ILE A 34 29.09 -5.72 30.07
N GLU A 35 28.55 -5.70 31.30
CA GLU A 35 29.34 -5.53 32.51
C GLU A 35 30.35 -6.68 32.74
N ALA A 36 29.89 -7.94 32.53
CA ALA A 36 30.70 -9.12 32.74
C ALA A 36 31.80 -9.28 31.69
N GLU A 37 31.49 -9.05 30.43
CA GLU A 37 32.42 -9.31 29.32
C GLU A 37 33.35 -8.14 28.99
N ARG A 38 32.91 -6.90 29.28
CA ARG A 38 33.68 -5.70 28.97
C ARG A 38 34.25 -5.73 27.55
N PRO A 39 33.38 -5.78 26.54
CA PRO A 39 33.79 -5.87 25.14
C PRO A 39 34.53 -4.60 24.70
N ASP A 40 35.21 -4.67 23.56
CA ASP A 40 35.77 -3.48 22.91
C ASP A 40 34.66 -2.64 22.25
N VAL A 41 33.61 -3.32 21.73
CA VAL A 41 32.50 -2.70 21.01
C VAL A 41 31.17 -3.36 21.42
N VAL A 42 30.17 -2.54 21.72
CA VAL A 42 28.77 -2.95 21.84
C VAL A 42 28.06 -2.68 20.51
N ALA A 43 27.66 -3.74 19.81
CA ALA A 43 26.93 -3.61 18.55
C ALA A 43 25.43 -3.72 18.81
N VAL A 44 24.64 -2.76 18.35
CA VAL A 44 23.18 -2.71 18.57
C VAL A 44 22.42 -2.77 17.25
N GLU A 45 21.28 -3.48 17.22
CA GLU A 45 20.39 -3.60 16.06
C GLU A 45 19.58 -2.29 15.86
N LEU A 46 20.29 -1.20 15.67
CA LEU A 46 19.73 0.10 15.36
C LEU A 46 20.39 0.66 14.09
N ASP A 47 19.61 1.42 13.32
CA ASP A 47 20.14 2.35 12.33
C ASP A 47 20.26 3.76 12.92
N GLU A 48 20.97 4.65 12.21
CA GLU A 48 21.22 6.02 12.64
C GLU A 48 19.95 6.80 12.95
N GLY A 49 18.86 6.58 12.16
CA GLY A 49 17.59 7.27 12.35
C GLY A 49 16.90 6.87 13.64
N ARG A 50 16.81 5.54 13.91
CA ARG A 50 16.21 5.00 15.14
C ARG A 50 17.05 5.34 16.37
N TYR A 51 18.37 5.32 16.24
CA TYR A 51 19.25 5.70 17.33
C TYR A 51 19.01 7.16 17.78
N ARG A 52 18.95 8.12 16.84
CA ARG A 52 18.63 9.52 17.16
C ARG A 52 17.25 9.70 17.77
N GLN A 53 16.27 8.94 17.27
CA GLN A 53 14.92 8.98 17.82
C GLN A 53 14.89 8.49 19.28
N LEU A 54 15.60 7.43 19.63
CA LEU A 54 15.73 6.95 21.01
C LEU A 54 16.43 7.96 21.92
N GLN A 55 17.36 8.76 21.40
CA GLN A 55 17.98 9.88 22.12
C GLN A 55 17.08 11.12 22.26
N GLY A 56 15.84 11.04 21.77
CA GLY A 56 14.87 12.15 21.86
C GLY A 56 15.07 13.24 20.81
N GLU A 57 15.90 13.01 19.80
CA GLU A 57 15.99 13.91 18.65
C GLU A 57 14.74 13.76 17.80
N THR A 58 14.09 14.90 17.49
CA THR A 58 12.93 14.90 16.58
C THR A 58 13.40 14.54 15.17
N PRO A 59 12.78 13.53 14.52
CA PRO A 59 13.12 13.20 13.15
C PRO A 59 12.93 14.41 12.22
N ASP A 60 13.77 14.50 11.20
CA ASP A 60 13.69 15.55 10.18
C ASP A 60 12.31 15.58 9.53
N ASP A 61 11.81 16.78 9.23
CA ASP A 61 10.58 16.98 8.45
C ASP A 61 10.72 16.32 7.07
N LEU A 62 9.66 15.71 6.59
CA LEU A 62 9.60 15.15 5.23
C LEU A 62 9.88 16.22 4.19
N ASP A 63 10.85 15.96 3.30
CA ASP A 63 11.07 16.83 2.16
C ASP A 63 9.99 16.59 1.07
N ALA A 64 9.45 17.70 0.55
CA ALA A 64 8.50 17.68 -0.56
C ALA A 64 9.04 16.93 -1.81
N GLY A 65 10.37 16.89 -2.00
CA GLY A 65 11.02 16.15 -3.08
C GLY A 65 10.88 14.63 -2.99
N ASP A 66 10.74 14.10 -1.78
CA ASP A 66 10.67 12.65 -1.54
C ASP A 66 9.34 12.05 -2.01
N LEU A 67 8.24 12.81 -1.96
CA LEU A 67 6.95 12.38 -2.51
C LEU A 67 6.98 12.13 -4.02
N LEU A 68 7.76 12.91 -4.76
CA LEU A 68 7.88 12.74 -6.22
C LEU A 68 8.68 11.48 -6.61
N ARG A 69 9.45 10.91 -5.68
CA ARG A 69 10.17 9.65 -5.91
C ARG A 69 9.28 8.42 -5.85
N GLY A 70 7.97 8.61 -5.72
CA GLY A 70 6.93 7.64 -6.11
C GLY A 70 6.60 6.54 -5.12
N ASN A 71 7.29 6.42 -3.98
CA ASN A 71 7.05 5.34 -3.02
C ASN A 71 6.93 5.81 -1.56
N THR A 72 7.20 7.07 -1.31
CA THR A 72 7.35 7.63 0.05
C THR A 72 6.06 7.57 0.86
N VAL A 73 4.89 7.83 0.25
CA VAL A 73 3.59 7.74 0.93
C VAL A 73 3.31 6.30 1.40
N PHE A 74 3.58 5.31 0.54
CA PHE A 74 3.42 3.90 0.93
C PHE A 74 4.42 3.47 2.01
N GLN A 75 5.64 4.03 1.99
CA GLN A 75 6.64 3.79 3.02
C GLN A 75 6.19 4.35 4.37
N PHE A 76 5.59 5.55 4.37
CA PHE A 76 5.02 6.13 5.59
C PHE A 76 3.85 5.33 6.12
N ILE A 77 2.94 4.89 5.25
CA ILE A 77 1.83 4.02 5.66
C ILE A 77 2.39 2.72 6.25
N ALA A 78 3.36 2.09 5.61
CA ALA A 78 3.97 0.86 6.10
C ALA A 78 4.71 1.07 7.44
N TYR A 79 5.44 2.19 7.58
CA TYR A 79 6.10 2.53 8.83
C TYR A 79 5.08 2.81 9.94
N TRP A 80 4.03 3.58 9.66
CA TRP A 80 2.95 3.83 10.59
C TRP A 80 2.30 2.52 11.06
N MET A 81 1.99 1.64 10.13
CA MET A 81 1.39 0.33 10.44
C MET A 81 2.29 -0.53 11.32
N LEU A 82 3.59 -0.60 10.99
CA LEU A 82 4.56 -1.32 11.79
C LEU A 82 4.66 -0.73 13.20
N SER A 83 4.73 0.60 13.30
CA SER A 83 4.78 1.32 14.58
C SER A 83 3.50 1.10 15.39
N TYR A 84 2.32 1.05 14.75
CA TYR A 84 1.06 0.76 15.41
C TYR A 84 1.05 -0.65 16.03
N VAL A 85 1.47 -1.65 15.27
CA VAL A 85 1.57 -3.03 15.77
C VAL A 85 2.56 -3.12 16.94
N GLN A 86 3.73 -2.49 16.82
CA GLN A 86 4.73 -2.45 17.89
C GLN A 86 4.22 -1.73 19.15
N ALA A 87 3.52 -0.59 18.99
CA ALA A 87 2.94 0.13 20.12
C ALA A 87 1.87 -0.70 20.83
N ARG A 88 0.99 -1.37 20.07
CA ARG A 88 -0.06 -2.24 20.62
C ARG A 88 0.53 -3.44 21.39
N MET A 89 1.65 -4.00 20.89
CA MET A 89 2.38 -5.05 21.62
C MET A 89 3.04 -4.49 22.87
N GLY A 90 3.67 -3.31 22.81
CA GLY A 90 4.32 -2.66 23.95
C GLY A 90 3.34 -2.34 25.08
N GLU A 91 2.13 -1.84 24.77
CA GLU A 91 1.06 -1.59 25.76
C GLU A 91 0.65 -2.86 26.49
N LYS A 92 0.58 -4.01 25.78
CA LYS A 92 0.20 -5.29 26.37
C LYS A 92 1.23 -5.80 27.39
N PHE A 93 2.50 -5.43 27.22
CA PHE A 93 3.63 -5.88 28.07
C PHE A 93 4.17 -4.77 29.02
N ASP A 94 3.57 -3.58 29.04
CA ASP A 94 3.96 -2.42 29.90
C ASP A 94 5.44 -2.01 29.75
N ILE A 95 6.03 -2.17 28.57
CA ILE A 95 7.43 -1.82 28.27
C ILE A 95 7.53 -1.06 26.95
N GLN A 96 8.36 -0.03 26.91
CA GLN A 96 8.63 0.72 25.68
C GLN A 96 9.45 -0.13 24.70
N PRO A 97 9.00 -0.30 23.45
CA PRO A 97 9.77 -1.02 22.44
C PRO A 97 11.16 -0.39 22.25
N GLY A 98 12.22 -1.22 22.33
CA GLY A 98 13.60 -0.78 22.15
C GLY A 98 14.29 -0.33 23.45
N ALA A 99 13.68 -0.52 24.61
CA ALA A 99 14.31 -0.24 25.91
C ALA A 99 15.61 -1.03 26.12
N ASP A 100 15.69 -2.25 25.65
CA ASP A 100 16.85 -3.13 25.64
C ASP A 100 18.02 -2.56 24.80
N MET A 101 17.71 -2.01 23.63
CA MET A 101 18.69 -1.36 22.76
C MET A 101 19.21 -0.06 23.38
N LEU A 102 18.32 0.70 24.02
CA LEU A 102 18.70 1.92 24.74
C LEU A 102 19.58 1.57 25.93
N ALA A 103 19.22 0.56 26.72
CA ALA A 103 20.03 0.08 27.85
C ALA A 103 21.43 -0.38 27.39
N ALA A 104 21.53 -1.05 26.23
CA ALA A 104 22.82 -1.45 25.67
C ALA A 104 23.71 -0.24 25.35
N VAL A 105 23.12 0.82 24.77
CA VAL A 105 23.84 2.06 24.45
C VAL A 105 24.26 2.79 25.73
N GLU A 106 23.33 3.00 26.67
CA GLU A 106 23.60 3.71 27.93
C GLU A 106 24.67 2.99 28.76
N THR A 107 24.58 1.66 28.84
CA THR A 107 25.61 0.85 29.54
C THR A 107 26.97 0.94 28.85
N ALA A 108 27.02 0.92 27.51
CA ALA A 108 28.26 1.09 26.78
C ALA A 108 28.89 2.47 27.03
N GLU A 109 28.07 3.53 27.02
CA GLU A 109 28.54 4.90 27.32
C GLU A 109 29.03 5.04 28.75
N GLU A 110 28.32 4.44 29.74
CA GLU A 110 28.74 4.47 31.16
C GLU A 110 30.11 3.83 31.35
N TYR A 111 30.41 2.75 30.63
CA TYR A 111 31.69 2.05 30.70
C TYR A 111 32.75 2.59 29.71
N GLY A 112 32.40 3.58 28.89
CA GLY A 112 33.31 4.18 27.90
C GLY A 112 33.68 3.21 26.76
N LEU A 113 32.77 2.29 26.41
CA LEU A 113 32.92 1.32 25.32
C LEU A 113 32.45 1.95 24.00
N ASP A 114 33.00 1.46 22.89
CA ASP A 114 32.53 1.91 21.56
C ASP A 114 31.17 1.30 21.22
N VAL A 115 30.27 2.12 20.62
CA VAL A 115 28.97 1.67 20.15
C VAL A 115 28.98 1.58 18.62
N ALA A 116 28.51 0.44 18.08
CA ALA A 116 28.38 0.23 16.65
C ALA A 116 26.91 -0.01 16.26
N LEU A 117 26.35 0.85 15.41
CA LEU A 117 25.03 0.66 14.84
C LEU A 117 25.12 -0.33 13.66
N VAL A 118 24.54 -1.53 13.82
CA VAL A 118 24.74 -2.62 12.87
C VAL A 118 23.54 -2.93 12.00
N ASP A 119 22.37 -2.32 12.24
CA ASP A 119 21.20 -2.54 11.41
C ASP A 119 21.23 -1.71 10.12
N ARG A 120 20.39 -2.14 9.17
CA ARG A 120 20.18 -1.48 7.89
C ARG A 120 19.14 -0.37 8.05
N ASP A 121 19.35 0.73 7.34
CA ASP A 121 18.40 1.83 7.25
C ASP A 121 16.97 1.37 7.04
N ILE A 122 16.04 1.87 7.85
CA ILE A 122 14.65 1.43 7.88
C ILE A 122 13.93 1.71 6.56
N GLN A 123 14.22 2.81 5.86
CA GLN A 123 13.59 3.12 4.58
C GLN A 123 13.99 2.10 3.52
N THR A 124 15.28 1.74 3.49
CA THR A 124 15.80 0.68 2.62
C THR A 124 15.13 -0.66 2.92
N THR A 125 14.97 -0.98 4.20
CA THR A 125 14.32 -2.22 4.66
C THR A 125 12.86 -2.29 4.19
N ILE A 126 12.08 -1.22 4.38
CA ILE A 126 10.68 -1.13 3.93
C ILE A 126 10.57 -1.19 2.41
N GLN A 127 11.46 -0.51 1.67
CA GLN A 127 11.45 -0.59 0.20
C GLN A 127 11.68 -2.01 -0.29
N ARG A 128 12.64 -2.72 0.31
CA ARG A 128 12.95 -4.11 -0.05
C ARG A 128 11.79 -5.04 0.30
N PHE A 129 11.19 -4.87 1.47
CA PHE A 129 10.01 -5.58 1.91
C PHE A 129 8.88 -5.50 0.86
N TRP A 130 8.47 -4.29 0.46
CA TRP A 130 7.45 -4.12 -0.57
C TRP A 130 7.84 -4.71 -1.92
N ARG A 131 9.11 -4.68 -2.27
CA ARG A 131 9.59 -5.22 -3.55
C ARG A 131 9.72 -6.74 -3.58
N ARG A 132 10.04 -7.35 -2.44
CA ARG A 132 10.14 -8.80 -2.30
C ARG A 132 8.78 -9.48 -2.28
N MET A 133 7.80 -8.88 -1.63
CA MET A 133 6.45 -9.42 -1.59
C MET A 133 5.85 -9.60 -2.97
N GLY A 134 5.23 -10.76 -3.19
CA GLY A 134 4.39 -11.06 -4.32
C GLY A 134 3.08 -10.25 -4.31
N PHE A 135 2.33 -10.29 -5.40
CA PHE A 135 1.06 -9.57 -5.52
C PHE A 135 0.03 -10.05 -4.48
N VAL A 136 -0.07 -11.35 -4.27
CA VAL A 136 -1.01 -11.97 -3.31
C VAL A 136 -0.64 -11.61 -1.88
N GLU A 137 0.66 -11.64 -1.51
CA GLU A 137 1.14 -11.23 -0.20
C GLU A 137 0.78 -9.77 0.10
N LYS A 138 0.96 -8.86 -0.88
CA LYS A 138 0.55 -7.45 -0.75
C LYS A 138 -0.94 -7.30 -0.53
N LEU A 139 -1.73 -8.09 -1.25
CA LEU A 139 -3.19 -8.06 -1.14
C LEU A 139 -3.66 -8.59 0.23
N ARG A 140 -3.05 -9.68 0.72
CA ARG A 140 -3.27 -10.19 2.09
C ARG A 140 -2.92 -9.16 3.15
N MET A 141 -1.74 -8.54 3.02
CA MET A 141 -1.30 -7.55 4.00
C MET A 141 -2.26 -6.36 4.04
N VAL A 142 -2.64 -5.82 2.89
CA VAL A 142 -3.62 -4.72 2.83
C VAL A 142 -4.98 -5.16 3.37
N GLY A 143 -5.42 -6.39 3.05
CA GLY A 143 -6.65 -6.97 3.56
C GLY A 143 -6.63 -7.16 5.08
N GLY A 144 -5.55 -7.77 5.60
CA GLY A 144 -5.37 -7.98 7.04
C GLY A 144 -5.36 -6.69 7.83
N LEU A 145 -4.65 -5.69 7.33
CA LEU A 145 -4.49 -4.42 8.03
C LEU A 145 -5.71 -3.49 7.94
N ALA A 146 -6.36 -3.44 6.78
CA ALA A 146 -7.52 -2.56 6.59
C ALA A 146 -8.83 -3.16 7.13
N PHE A 147 -8.94 -4.49 7.18
CA PHE A 147 -10.21 -5.18 7.45
C PHE A 147 -10.07 -6.34 8.46
N GLY A 148 -8.88 -6.61 8.98
CA GLY A 148 -8.62 -7.74 9.88
C GLY A 148 -8.79 -9.12 9.20
N VAL A 149 -8.66 -9.18 7.86
CA VAL A 149 -9.02 -10.36 7.07
C VAL A 149 -7.78 -10.98 6.43
N THR A 150 -7.49 -12.23 6.79
CA THR A 150 -6.40 -13.04 6.23
C THR A 150 -6.89 -14.18 5.34
N ASP A 151 -8.21 -14.50 5.40
CA ASP A 151 -8.87 -15.56 4.62
C ASP A 151 -8.67 -15.31 3.11
N SER A 152 -8.12 -16.30 2.40
CA SER A 152 -7.82 -16.22 0.97
C SER A 152 -9.07 -16.01 0.10
N ARG A 153 -10.27 -16.44 0.56
CA ARG A 153 -11.54 -16.24 -0.13
C ARG A 153 -11.94 -14.76 -0.10
N ILE A 154 -11.76 -14.09 1.03
CA ILE A 154 -12.06 -12.67 1.17
C ILE A 154 -11.01 -11.84 0.42
N VAL A 155 -9.73 -12.22 0.49
CA VAL A 155 -8.65 -11.63 -0.32
C VAL A 155 -8.96 -11.79 -1.82
N GLY A 156 -9.42 -12.96 -2.24
CA GLY A 156 -9.88 -13.19 -3.61
C GLY A 156 -11.06 -12.29 -3.99
N LEU A 157 -12.05 -12.13 -3.10
CA LEU A 157 -13.19 -11.25 -3.31
C LEU A 157 -12.76 -9.78 -3.47
N MET A 158 -11.84 -9.30 -2.63
CA MET A 158 -11.28 -7.95 -2.74
C MET A 158 -10.56 -7.74 -4.08
N PHE A 159 -9.76 -8.72 -4.51
CA PHE A 159 -9.15 -8.70 -5.83
C PHE A 159 -10.20 -8.63 -6.94
N GLY A 160 -11.21 -9.47 -6.85
CA GLY A 160 -12.30 -9.49 -7.82
C GLY A 160 -13.08 -8.18 -7.88
N LEU A 161 -13.39 -7.57 -6.73
CA LEU A 161 -14.04 -6.25 -6.69
C LEU A 161 -13.16 -5.16 -7.34
N MET A 162 -11.85 -5.20 -7.09
CA MET A 162 -10.90 -4.30 -7.77
C MET A 162 -10.94 -4.49 -9.30
N VAL A 163 -10.93 -5.73 -9.77
CA VAL A 163 -11.10 -6.04 -11.20
C VAL A 163 -12.45 -5.55 -11.72
N GLY A 164 -13.52 -5.68 -10.92
CA GLY A 164 -14.87 -5.22 -11.23
C GLY A 164 -14.96 -3.71 -11.50
N ILE A 165 -14.17 -2.90 -10.77
CA ILE A 165 -14.07 -1.45 -10.98
C ILE A 165 -13.57 -1.15 -12.41
N PHE A 166 -12.67 -1.95 -12.96
CA PHE A 166 -12.19 -1.81 -14.35
C PHE A 166 -13.17 -2.40 -15.38
N ILE A 167 -13.86 -3.48 -15.04
CA ILE A 167 -14.86 -4.10 -15.92
C ILE A 167 -16.09 -3.21 -16.09
N GLY A 168 -16.51 -2.48 -15.07
CA GLY A 168 -17.69 -1.59 -15.13
C GLY A 168 -17.65 -0.61 -16.29
N PRO A 169 -16.60 0.22 -16.45
CA PRO A 169 -16.45 1.10 -17.61
C PRO A 169 -16.43 0.38 -18.96
N ILE A 170 -15.83 -0.81 -19.03
CA ILE A 170 -15.82 -1.63 -20.25
C ILE A 170 -17.25 -2.05 -20.62
N ILE A 171 -18.05 -2.48 -19.64
CA ILE A 171 -19.48 -2.76 -19.84
C ILE A 171 -20.23 -1.49 -20.29
N GLY A 172 -19.92 -0.33 -19.70
CA GLY A 172 -20.54 0.94 -20.09
C GLY A 172 -20.25 1.32 -21.53
N LEU A 173 -19.05 1.06 -22.03
CA LEU A 173 -18.62 1.39 -23.40
C LEU A 173 -19.07 0.34 -24.43
N PHE A 174 -18.88 -0.94 -24.12
CA PHE A 174 -19.00 -2.05 -25.07
C PHE A 174 -20.18 -2.97 -24.76
N GLY A 175 -20.96 -2.71 -23.73
CA GLY A 175 -22.06 -3.56 -23.29
C GLY A 175 -23.06 -3.84 -24.38
N GLY A 176 -23.35 -2.85 -25.25
CA GLY A 176 -24.27 -3.03 -26.39
C GLY A 176 -23.82 -4.14 -27.36
N SER A 177 -22.52 -4.22 -27.65
CA SER A 177 -21.94 -5.28 -28.49
C SER A 177 -21.89 -6.64 -27.79
N LEU A 178 -21.98 -6.66 -26.46
CA LEU A 178 -22.06 -7.86 -25.63
C LEU A 178 -23.51 -8.29 -25.31
N GLY A 179 -24.49 -7.60 -25.90
CA GLY A 179 -25.93 -7.87 -25.65
C GLY A 179 -26.46 -7.24 -24.36
N ILE A 180 -25.69 -6.42 -23.67
CA ILE A 180 -26.11 -5.70 -22.46
C ILE A 180 -26.90 -4.46 -22.90
N THR A 181 -28.22 -4.50 -22.74
CA THR A 181 -29.09 -3.41 -23.18
C THR A 181 -29.14 -2.26 -22.16
N SER A 182 -29.46 -1.04 -22.64
CA SER A 182 -29.71 0.10 -21.76
C SER A 182 -30.87 -0.14 -20.79
N ALA A 183 -31.86 -0.96 -21.18
CA ALA A 183 -32.96 -1.39 -20.31
C ALA A 183 -32.44 -2.24 -19.13
N LEU A 184 -31.48 -3.15 -19.36
CA LEU A 184 -30.86 -3.94 -18.30
C LEU A 184 -30.08 -3.03 -17.34
N LEU A 185 -29.30 -2.10 -17.88
CA LEU A 185 -28.57 -1.13 -17.06
C LEU A 185 -29.50 -0.26 -16.22
N ALA A 186 -30.62 0.18 -16.77
CA ALA A 186 -31.65 0.93 -16.04
C ALA A 186 -32.31 0.10 -14.92
N ARG A 187 -32.57 -1.21 -15.15
CA ARG A 187 -33.08 -2.11 -14.10
C ARG A 187 -32.10 -2.30 -12.97
N VAL A 188 -30.82 -2.55 -13.31
CA VAL A 188 -29.75 -2.75 -12.32
C VAL A 188 -29.53 -1.48 -11.51
N SER A 189 -29.46 -0.31 -12.14
CA SER A 189 -29.26 0.97 -11.45
C SER A 189 -30.44 1.33 -10.55
N GLY A 190 -31.69 1.09 -11.02
CA GLY A 190 -32.90 1.27 -10.20
C GLY A 190 -32.88 0.35 -8.98
N GLY A 191 -32.47 -0.90 -9.17
CA GLY A 191 -32.29 -1.86 -8.09
C GLY A 191 -31.26 -1.40 -7.06
N VAL A 192 -30.09 -0.93 -7.50
CA VAL A 192 -29.05 -0.39 -6.61
C VAL A 192 -29.55 0.80 -5.79
N VAL A 193 -30.24 1.75 -6.40
CA VAL A 193 -30.79 2.92 -5.69
C VAL A 193 -31.83 2.51 -4.64
N LEU A 194 -32.74 1.59 -5.00
CA LEU A 194 -33.75 1.08 -4.05
C LEU A 194 -33.10 0.24 -2.96
N GLY A 195 -32.10 -0.56 -3.28
CA GLY A 195 -31.37 -1.36 -2.31
C GLY A 195 -30.58 -0.51 -1.31
N LEU A 196 -29.93 0.56 -1.75
CA LEU A 196 -29.26 1.53 -0.87
C LEU A 196 -30.27 2.22 0.03
N GLY A 197 -31.38 2.70 -0.52
CA GLY A 197 -32.45 3.30 0.27
C GLY A 197 -33.04 2.35 1.31
N ALA A 198 -33.27 1.09 0.94
CA ALA A 198 -33.76 0.05 1.86
C ALA A 198 -32.70 -0.29 2.93
N GLY A 199 -31.43 -0.41 2.56
CA GLY A 199 -30.34 -0.66 3.50
C GLY A 199 -30.23 0.46 4.56
N ILE A 200 -30.27 1.73 4.13
CA ILE A 200 -30.28 2.88 5.03
C ILE A 200 -31.51 2.84 5.95
N ALA A 201 -32.71 2.56 5.41
CA ALA A 201 -33.91 2.48 6.23
C ALA A 201 -33.84 1.32 7.24
N LEU A 202 -33.30 0.17 6.83
CA LEU A 202 -33.14 -1.00 7.69
C LEU A 202 -32.07 -0.78 8.77
N SER A 203 -31.01 -0.01 8.52
CA SER A 203 -30.06 0.34 9.59
C SER A 203 -30.73 1.18 10.66
N PHE A 204 -31.49 2.21 10.30
CA PHE A 204 -32.21 3.03 11.27
C PHE A 204 -33.24 2.23 12.08
N VAL A 205 -33.91 1.26 11.43
CA VAL A 205 -34.89 0.39 12.14
C VAL A 205 -34.16 -0.67 12.97
N GLY A 206 -33.06 -1.22 12.43
CA GLY A 206 -32.23 -2.21 13.12
C GLY A 206 -31.66 -1.67 14.44
N ASP A 207 -31.12 -0.47 14.42
CA ASP A 207 -30.55 0.21 15.62
C ASP A 207 -31.55 0.41 16.76
N LEU A 208 -32.85 0.28 16.47
CA LEU A 208 -33.88 0.35 17.51
C LEU A 208 -34.13 -0.99 18.22
N PHE A 209 -33.74 -2.12 17.63
CA PHE A 209 -34.13 -3.45 18.08
C PHE A 209 -32.98 -4.47 18.15
N LEU A 210 -31.82 -4.17 17.55
CA LEU A 210 -30.68 -5.08 17.39
C LEU A 210 -29.39 -4.40 17.85
N ASP A 211 -28.42 -5.19 18.21
CA ASP A 211 -27.06 -4.71 18.45
C ASP A 211 -26.42 -4.22 17.14
N GLY A 212 -25.41 -3.34 17.23
CA GLY A 212 -24.86 -2.62 16.08
C GLY A 212 -24.38 -3.54 14.94
N GLU A 213 -23.78 -4.70 15.26
CA GLU A 213 -23.34 -5.68 14.25
C GLU A 213 -24.52 -6.33 13.52
N ASP A 214 -25.53 -6.76 14.25
CA ASP A 214 -26.74 -7.39 13.68
C ASP A 214 -27.57 -6.39 12.86
N SER A 215 -27.64 -5.12 13.32
CA SER A 215 -28.24 -4.02 12.57
C SER A 215 -27.55 -3.80 11.23
N LEU A 216 -26.21 -3.80 11.21
CA LEU A 216 -25.41 -3.64 10.00
C LEU A 216 -25.61 -4.83 9.02
N LEU A 217 -25.64 -6.06 9.52
CA LEU A 217 -25.90 -7.25 8.72
C LEU A 217 -27.29 -7.23 8.11
N LEU A 218 -28.32 -6.81 8.87
CA LEU A 218 -29.68 -6.62 8.38
C LEU A 218 -29.75 -5.55 7.28
N ALA A 219 -29.07 -4.43 7.48
CA ALA A 219 -29.03 -3.32 6.52
C ALA A 219 -28.37 -3.74 5.20
N ILE A 220 -27.21 -4.41 5.27
CA ILE A 220 -26.47 -4.87 4.09
C ILE A 220 -27.24 -5.99 3.39
N GLY A 221 -27.63 -7.05 4.10
CA GLY A 221 -28.33 -8.20 3.52
C GLY A 221 -29.69 -7.82 2.96
N GLY A 222 -30.46 -7.00 3.70
CA GLY A 222 -31.74 -6.49 3.25
C GLY A 222 -31.62 -5.55 2.07
N GLY A 223 -30.63 -4.66 2.08
CA GLY A 223 -30.33 -3.75 0.97
C GLY A 223 -29.97 -4.51 -0.32
N ILE A 224 -29.09 -5.51 -0.24
CA ILE A 224 -28.72 -6.36 -1.37
C ILE A 224 -29.94 -7.13 -1.90
N THR A 225 -30.76 -7.70 -1.01
CA THR A 225 -31.96 -8.43 -1.37
C THR A 225 -32.94 -7.54 -2.13
N VAL A 226 -33.21 -6.33 -1.63
CA VAL A 226 -34.08 -5.36 -2.31
C VAL A 226 -33.49 -4.94 -3.65
N ALA A 227 -32.16 -4.74 -3.74
CA ALA A 227 -31.49 -4.41 -5.00
C ALA A 227 -31.69 -5.51 -6.05
N MET A 228 -31.46 -6.76 -5.69
CA MET A 228 -31.62 -7.92 -6.60
C MET A 228 -33.07 -8.13 -7.05
N VAL A 229 -34.01 -8.10 -6.11
CA VAL A 229 -35.43 -8.26 -6.43
C VAL A 229 -35.92 -7.12 -7.31
N SER A 230 -35.57 -5.87 -6.99
CA SER A 230 -35.97 -4.71 -7.78
C SER A 230 -35.38 -4.73 -9.18
N ALA A 231 -34.10 -5.10 -9.32
CA ALA A 231 -33.43 -5.23 -10.63
C ALA A 231 -34.09 -6.33 -11.49
N THR A 232 -34.40 -7.48 -10.90
CA THR A 232 -35.07 -8.60 -11.63
C THR A 232 -36.48 -8.26 -12.07
N LEU A 233 -37.26 -7.64 -11.20
CA LEU A 233 -38.62 -7.21 -11.49
C LEU A 233 -38.71 -5.93 -12.31
N GLY A 234 -37.60 -5.20 -12.49
CA GLY A 234 -37.56 -3.91 -13.18
C GLY A 234 -38.17 -2.76 -12.37
N ILE A 235 -38.38 -2.96 -11.05
CA ILE A 235 -38.90 -1.93 -10.15
C ILE A 235 -37.83 -0.83 -10.01
N GLY A 236 -38.24 0.43 -10.16
CA GLY A 236 -37.30 1.57 -10.04
C GLY A 236 -36.47 1.88 -11.29
N SER A 237 -36.63 1.15 -12.38
CA SER A 237 -35.89 1.41 -13.65
C SER A 237 -36.15 2.78 -14.25
N GLY A 238 -37.23 3.46 -13.86
CA GLY A 238 -37.54 4.85 -14.23
C GLY A 238 -37.08 5.90 -13.23
N LEU A 239 -36.53 5.52 -12.06
CA LEU A 239 -36.06 6.45 -11.03
C LEU A 239 -34.75 7.12 -11.44
N VAL A 240 -34.01 6.52 -12.36
CA VAL A 240 -32.66 6.92 -12.72
C VAL A 240 -32.63 7.29 -14.21
N GLY A 241 -32.26 8.52 -14.53
CA GLY A 241 -32.16 9.00 -15.91
C GLY A 241 -31.03 8.31 -16.70
N GLY A 242 -31.12 8.34 -18.03
CA GLY A 242 -30.28 7.57 -18.95
C GLY A 242 -28.78 7.52 -18.63
N PHE A 243 -28.22 8.63 -18.18
CA PHE A 243 -26.82 8.71 -17.76
C PHE A 243 -26.52 7.93 -16.48
N VAL A 244 -27.25 8.25 -15.42
CA VAL A 244 -26.99 7.62 -14.12
C VAL A 244 -27.30 6.12 -14.21
N ALA A 245 -28.32 5.76 -15.00
CA ALA A 245 -28.62 4.37 -15.31
C ALA A 245 -27.46 3.63 -15.98
N GLN A 246 -26.79 4.26 -16.93
CA GLN A 246 -25.65 3.67 -17.63
C GLN A 246 -24.42 3.57 -16.72
N ALA A 247 -24.07 4.64 -16.01
CA ALA A 247 -22.91 4.66 -15.14
C ALA A 247 -23.05 3.73 -13.92
N VAL A 248 -24.15 3.85 -13.18
CA VAL A 248 -24.41 3.02 -11.98
C VAL A 248 -24.66 1.56 -12.38
N GLY A 249 -25.45 1.32 -13.43
CA GLY A 249 -25.78 -0.03 -13.89
C GLY A 249 -24.56 -0.78 -14.42
N SER A 250 -23.71 -0.12 -15.20
CA SER A 250 -22.47 -0.74 -15.71
C SER A 250 -21.46 -1.00 -14.60
N MET A 251 -21.32 -0.08 -13.64
CA MET A 251 -20.44 -0.27 -12.49
C MET A 251 -20.94 -1.42 -11.60
N ALA A 252 -22.24 -1.47 -11.32
CA ALA A 252 -22.82 -2.55 -10.51
C ALA A 252 -22.66 -3.92 -11.19
N LEU A 253 -22.88 -4.02 -12.51
CA LEU A 253 -22.59 -5.24 -13.25
C LEU A 253 -21.11 -5.59 -13.25
N GLY A 254 -20.23 -4.59 -13.40
CA GLY A 254 -18.79 -4.78 -13.32
C GLY A 254 -18.37 -5.33 -11.97
N LEU A 255 -18.87 -4.77 -10.87
CA LEU A 255 -18.61 -5.26 -9.51
C LEU A 255 -19.17 -6.66 -9.28
N LEU A 256 -20.35 -6.99 -9.85
CA LEU A 256 -20.91 -8.33 -9.75
C LEU A 256 -20.06 -9.35 -10.50
N VAL A 257 -19.63 -9.05 -11.72
CA VAL A 257 -18.68 -9.89 -12.47
C VAL A 257 -17.36 -9.99 -11.73
N GLY A 258 -16.87 -8.87 -11.19
CA GLY A 258 -15.69 -8.84 -10.35
C GLY A 258 -15.82 -9.73 -9.13
N ALA A 259 -16.93 -9.68 -8.41
CA ALA A 259 -17.19 -10.55 -7.26
C ALA A 259 -17.16 -12.04 -7.65
N LEU A 260 -17.74 -12.42 -8.79
CA LEU A 260 -17.67 -13.79 -9.31
C LEU A 260 -16.21 -14.20 -9.62
N VAL A 261 -15.45 -13.32 -10.27
CA VAL A 261 -14.02 -13.54 -10.51
C VAL A 261 -13.27 -13.68 -9.18
N GLY A 262 -13.63 -12.87 -8.19
CA GLY A 262 -13.05 -12.90 -6.85
C GLY A 262 -13.30 -14.21 -6.12
N VAL A 263 -14.52 -14.75 -6.18
CA VAL A 263 -14.85 -16.06 -5.59
C VAL A 263 -14.03 -17.17 -6.24
N VAL A 264 -13.89 -17.14 -7.57
CA VAL A 264 -13.04 -18.12 -8.29
C VAL A 264 -11.58 -17.94 -7.92
N ALA A 265 -11.08 -16.72 -7.91
CA ALA A 265 -9.69 -16.43 -7.53
C ALA A 265 -9.41 -16.84 -6.08
N GLY A 266 -10.28 -16.52 -5.14
CA GLY A 266 -10.17 -16.92 -3.74
C GLY A 266 -10.15 -18.42 -3.55
N SER A 267 -11.03 -19.14 -4.29
CA SER A 267 -11.04 -20.60 -4.28
C SER A 267 -9.74 -21.20 -4.84
N LEU A 268 -9.18 -20.58 -5.88
CA LEU A 268 -7.88 -21.00 -6.43
C LEU A 268 -6.73 -20.69 -5.46
N PHE A 269 -6.79 -19.58 -4.75
CA PHE A 269 -5.81 -19.22 -3.73
C PHE A 269 -5.84 -20.21 -2.57
N ALA A 270 -7.03 -20.61 -2.09
CA ALA A 270 -7.22 -21.62 -1.07
C ALA A 270 -6.64 -22.99 -1.51
N VAL A 271 -6.96 -23.45 -2.71
CA VAL A 271 -6.43 -24.72 -3.26
C VAL A 271 -4.90 -24.66 -3.48
N ALA A 272 -4.35 -23.49 -3.76
CA ALA A 272 -2.90 -23.30 -3.91
C ALA A 272 -2.15 -23.30 -2.58
N GLY A 273 -2.82 -23.56 -1.44
CA GLY A 273 -2.22 -23.55 -0.10
C GLY A 273 -1.83 -22.15 0.35
N LEU A 274 -2.57 -21.14 -0.14
CA LEU A 274 -2.37 -19.76 0.25
C LEU A 274 -3.27 -19.36 1.44
N ASP A 275 -4.03 -20.29 2.00
CA ASP A 275 -4.68 -20.12 3.31
C ASP A 275 -3.62 -20.29 4.39
N VAL A 276 -3.55 -19.35 5.29
CA VAL A 276 -2.96 -19.58 6.60
C VAL A 276 -4.04 -20.37 7.33
N GLU A 277 -3.80 -21.67 7.53
CA GLU A 277 -4.66 -22.44 8.43
C GLU A 277 -4.58 -21.74 9.79
N ASP A 278 -5.71 -21.27 10.29
CA ASP A 278 -5.88 -20.85 11.67
C ASP A 278 -5.86 -22.11 12.59
N ASP A 279 -4.85 -22.94 12.45
CA ASP A 279 -4.50 -23.93 13.47
C ASP A 279 -3.86 -23.19 14.65
N TYR A 280 -4.62 -22.25 15.22
CA TYR A 280 -4.43 -21.87 16.60
C TYR A 280 -4.87 -23.08 17.45
N GLU A 281 -4.07 -24.16 17.48
CA GLU A 281 -4.00 -24.92 18.71
C GLU A 281 -3.75 -23.83 19.77
N GLU A 282 -4.62 -23.78 20.78
CA GLU A 282 -4.45 -22.90 21.94
C GLU A 282 -3.06 -23.22 22.53
N LEU A 283 -2.02 -22.61 21.94
CA LEU A 283 -0.70 -22.59 22.53
C LEU A 283 -0.87 -21.90 23.86
N ASP A 284 -0.69 -22.67 24.93
CA ASP A 284 -0.74 -22.15 26.28
C ASP A 284 0.41 -21.13 26.41
N MET A 285 0.11 -19.87 26.08
CA MET A 285 1.06 -18.77 26.07
C MET A 285 1.69 -18.53 27.44
N SER A 286 1.13 -19.15 28.50
CA SER A 286 1.63 -19.01 29.87
C SER A 286 2.87 -19.84 30.15
N GLU A 287 3.17 -20.87 29.34
CA GLU A 287 4.34 -21.74 29.49
C GLU A 287 5.50 -21.40 28.53
N LEU A 288 5.29 -20.50 27.55
CA LEU A 288 6.31 -20.11 26.59
C LEU A 288 7.18 -18.96 27.12
N THR A 289 8.47 -19.05 26.90
CA THR A 289 9.36 -17.91 27.14
C THR A 289 9.14 -16.81 26.10
N ASP A 290 9.45 -15.55 26.42
CA ASP A 290 9.34 -14.42 25.48
C ASP A 290 10.08 -14.70 24.16
N THR A 291 11.19 -15.44 24.22
CA THR A 291 11.98 -15.85 23.04
C THR A 291 11.25 -16.88 22.19
N ASP A 292 10.54 -17.83 22.80
CA ASP A 292 9.77 -18.85 22.08
C ASP A 292 8.58 -18.21 21.34
N VAL A 293 7.90 -17.28 21.98
CA VAL A 293 6.80 -16.51 21.37
C VAL A 293 7.28 -15.75 20.13
N VAL A 294 8.42 -15.04 20.22
CA VAL A 294 8.99 -14.31 19.07
C VAL A 294 9.35 -15.26 17.94
N THR A 295 9.89 -16.44 18.24
CA THR A 295 10.26 -17.43 17.22
C THR A 295 9.03 -17.97 16.49
N VAL A 296 7.96 -18.30 17.20
CA VAL A 296 6.69 -18.75 16.61
C VAL A 296 6.09 -17.64 15.72
N MET A 297 6.03 -16.42 16.22
CA MET A 297 5.52 -15.28 15.43
C MET A 297 6.34 -15.04 14.14
N MET A 298 7.66 -15.23 14.19
CA MET A 298 8.52 -15.10 13.02
C MET A 298 8.26 -16.21 11.98
N GLU A 299 7.99 -17.43 12.44
CA GLU A 299 7.66 -18.54 11.54
C GLU A 299 6.28 -18.34 10.90
N GLU A 300 5.26 -17.95 11.67
CA GLU A 300 3.96 -17.56 11.13
C GLU A 300 4.06 -16.41 10.11
N PHE A 301 4.89 -15.39 10.42
CA PHE A 301 5.12 -14.31 9.48
C PHE A 301 5.80 -14.82 8.18
N ARG A 302 6.69 -15.79 8.28
CA ARG A 302 7.35 -16.42 7.12
C ARG A 302 6.35 -17.19 6.25
N GLU A 303 5.39 -17.87 6.85
CA GLU A 303 4.30 -18.52 6.11
C GLU A 303 3.32 -17.51 5.50
N PHE A 304 2.96 -16.48 6.25
CA PHE A 304 2.06 -15.42 5.79
C PHE A 304 2.66 -14.64 4.61
N SER A 305 3.92 -14.27 4.67
CA SER A 305 4.62 -13.46 3.67
C SER A 305 6.06 -13.93 3.47
N PRO A 306 6.32 -14.99 2.67
CA PRO A 306 7.67 -15.48 2.42
C PRO A 306 8.62 -14.41 1.84
N GLY A 307 8.12 -13.58 0.91
CA GLY A 307 8.88 -12.47 0.35
C GLY A 307 9.13 -11.34 1.35
N GLY A 308 8.16 -11.10 2.23
CA GLY A 308 8.30 -10.17 3.34
C GLY A 308 9.34 -10.63 4.35
N ALA A 309 9.31 -11.90 4.74
CA ALA A 309 10.27 -12.52 5.65
C ALA A 309 11.70 -12.51 5.07
N GLU A 310 11.87 -12.80 3.77
CA GLU A 310 13.17 -12.67 3.10
C GLU A 310 13.79 -11.28 3.33
N ALA A 311 12.98 -10.22 3.24
CA ALA A 311 13.46 -8.85 3.36
C ALA A 311 13.66 -8.39 4.81
N LEU A 312 12.73 -8.74 5.71
CA LEU A 312 12.73 -8.25 7.10
C LEU A 312 13.56 -9.11 8.04
N ILE A 313 13.78 -10.38 7.71
CA ILE A 313 14.54 -11.32 8.53
C ILE A 313 15.84 -11.69 7.83
N ASP A 314 15.78 -12.50 6.76
CA ASP A 314 16.97 -13.16 6.19
C ASP A 314 18.01 -12.16 5.66
N GLU A 315 17.57 -11.09 4.97
CA GLU A 315 18.49 -10.07 4.46
C GLU A 315 19.05 -9.17 5.56
N ARG A 316 18.29 -8.92 6.65
CA ARG A 316 18.78 -8.15 7.79
C ARG A 316 19.78 -8.96 8.59
N ASP A 317 19.51 -10.25 8.84
CA ASP A 317 20.47 -11.16 9.48
C ASP A 317 21.82 -11.15 8.75
N ALA A 318 21.75 -11.29 7.42
CA ALA A 318 22.97 -11.25 6.60
C ALA A 318 23.68 -9.89 6.66
N TYR A 319 22.93 -8.77 6.67
CA TYR A 319 23.49 -7.43 6.74
C TYR A 319 24.17 -7.18 8.09
N ILE A 320 23.52 -7.52 9.20
CA ILE A 320 24.06 -7.40 10.55
C ILE A 320 25.30 -8.29 10.69
N ALA A 321 25.19 -9.56 10.26
CA ALA A 321 26.33 -10.49 10.32
C ALA A 321 27.54 -9.98 9.52
N HIS A 322 27.36 -9.35 8.36
CA HIS A 322 28.46 -8.72 7.63
C HIS A 322 29.20 -7.67 8.45
N LYS A 323 28.46 -6.80 9.15
CA LYS A 323 29.08 -5.77 10.02
C LYS A 323 29.79 -6.41 11.21
N LEU A 324 29.19 -7.42 11.84
CA LEU A 324 29.80 -8.13 12.96
C LEU A 324 31.07 -8.90 12.55
N VAL A 325 31.06 -9.57 11.38
CA VAL A 325 32.26 -10.23 10.83
C VAL A 325 33.37 -9.20 10.55
N ALA A 326 33.01 -8.00 10.06
CA ALA A 326 34.00 -6.94 9.84
C ALA A 326 34.64 -6.46 11.15
N LEU A 327 33.86 -6.26 12.22
CA LEU A 327 34.37 -5.89 13.54
C LEU A 327 35.27 -7.01 14.13
N ARG A 328 34.83 -8.27 14.04
CA ARG A 328 35.61 -9.43 14.45
C ARG A 328 36.96 -9.53 13.73
N SER A 329 36.97 -9.29 12.41
CA SER A 329 38.18 -9.35 11.60
C SER A 329 39.17 -8.23 11.90
N GLN A 330 38.71 -7.11 12.49
CA GLN A 330 39.54 -6.03 13.01
C GLN A 330 40.16 -6.33 14.38
N GLY A 331 39.80 -7.48 14.99
CA GLY A 331 40.34 -7.93 16.27
C GLY A 331 39.51 -7.49 17.49
N HIS A 332 38.31 -6.90 17.29
CA HIS A 332 37.45 -6.47 18.40
C HIS A 332 36.69 -7.63 19.03
N ASN A 333 36.60 -7.62 20.35
CA ASN A 333 35.62 -8.40 21.10
C ASN A 333 34.31 -7.63 21.11
N VAL A 334 33.24 -8.23 20.60
CA VAL A 334 31.96 -7.57 20.37
C VAL A 334 30.84 -8.28 21.14
N VAL A 335 30.04 -7.52 21.87
CA VAL A 335 28.74 -7.96 22.35
C VAL A 335 27.70 -7.37 21.40
N ALA A 336 26.96 -8.22 20.68
CA ALA A 336 25.93 -7.82 19.73
C ALA A 336 24.55 -8.02 20.36
N VAL A 337 23.81 -6.92 20.57
CA VAL A 337 22.44 -6.92 21.08
C VAL A 337 21.49 -6.84 19.91
N VAL A 338 20.69 -7.89 19.71
CA VAL A 338 19.78 -8.04 18.56
C VAL A 338 18.44 -8.61 19.02
N GLY A 339 17.39 -8.41 18.23
CA GLY A 339 16.11 -9.07 18.48
C GLY A 339 16.23 -10.58 18.46
N ALA A 340 15.52 -11.28 19.35
CA ALA A 340 15.57 -12.74 19.51
C ALA A 340 15.35 -13.48 18.17
N GLY A 341 14.45 -12.99 17.33
CA GLY A 341 14.16 -13.58 16.02
C GLY A 341 15.30 -13.47 14.99
N HIS A 342 16.29 -12.61 15.22
CA HIS A 342 17.48 -12.45 14.35
C HIS A 342 18.67 -13.27 14.82
N ARG A 343 18.69 -13.67 16.10
CA ARG A 343 19.83 -14.33 16.75
C ARG A 343 20.30 -15.55 15.98
N GLU A 344 19.42 -16.50 15.71
CA GLU A 344 19.77 -17.78 15.06
C GLU A 344 20.36 -17.56 13.67
N GLY A 345 19.75 -16.68 12.87
CA GLY A 345 20.21 -16.34 11.53
C GLY A 345 21.60 -15.68 11.55
N ILE A 346 21.83 -14.75 12.48
CA ILE A 346 23.12 -14.07 12.64
C ILE A 346 24.19 -15.07 13.12
N GLU A 347 23.92 -15.89 14.13
CA GLU A 347 24.87 -16.91 14.63
C GLU A 347 25.25 -17.91 13.53
N ARG A 348 24.30 -18.33 12.70
CA ARG A 348 24.56 -19.20 11.54
C ARG A 348 25.56 -18.57 10.56
N TYR A 349 25.42 -17.28 10.24
CA TYR A 349 26.35 -16.57 9.38
C TYR A 349 27.70 -16.29 10.03
N LEU A 350 27.72 -16.04 11.34
CA LEU A 350 28.98 -15.88 12.08
C LEU A 350 29.79 -17.17 12.15
N ALA A 351 29.11 -18.32 12.20
CA ALA A 351 29.75 -19.63 12.15
C ALA A 351 30.26 -20.00 10.74
N ASN A 352 29.58 -19.52 9.67
CA ASN A 352 29.91 -19.82 8.29
C ASN A 352 29.94 -18.55 7.43
N PRO A 353 30.94 -17.65 7.61
CA PRO A 353 30.98 -16.34 6.95
C PRO A 353 31.05 -16.41 5.42
N GLU A 354 31.51 -17.53 4.87
CA GLU A 354 31.59 -17.77 3.43
C GLU A 354 30.20 -17.94 2.78
N THR A 355 29.16 -18.18 3.57
CA THR A 355 27.77 -18.29 3.08
C THR A 355 27.07 -16.94 2.98
N LEU A 356 27.68 -15.85 3.48
CA LEU A 356 27.13 -14.51 3.43
C LEU A 356 26.93 -14.07 1.96
N PRO A 357 25.72 -13.60 1.61
CA PRO A 357 25.49 -13.01 0.29
C PRO A 357 26.33 -11.73 0.14
N PRO A 358 26.71 -11.34 -1.08
CA PRO A 358 27.52 -10.13 -1.30
C PRO A 358 26.84 -8.90 -0.69
N MET A 359 27.55 -8.06 0.08
CA MET A 359 27.02 -6.87 0.73
C MET A 359 26.28 -5.95 -0.26
N GLY A 360 26.78 -5.82 -1.50
CA GLY A 360 26.12 -5.05 -2.56
C GLY A 360 24.73 -5.56 -2.96
N SER A 361 24.34 -6.79 -2.60
CA SER A 361 23.00 -7.32 -2.82
C SER A 361 22.03 -6.98 -1.68
N LEU A 362 22.55 -6.57 -0.52
CA LEU A 362 21.79 -6.27 0.70
C LEU A 362 21.53 -4.77 0.87
N VAL A 363 22.35 -3.92 0.22
CA VAL A 363 22.22 -2.46 0.25
C VAL A 363 21.44 -1.95 -0.97
N GLY A 364 20.73 -0.84 -0.79
CA GLY A 364 19.94 -0.20 -1.84
C GLY A 364 18.67 -0.97 -2.21
N GLU A 365 18.11 -0.62 -3.35
CA GLU A 365 16.82 -1.16 -3.80
C GLU A 365 16.93 -2.60 -4.30
N ALA A 366 16.05 -3.49 -3.82
CA ALA A 366 15.94 -4.85 -4.34
C ALA A 366 15.59 -4.83 -5.84
N LYS A 367 16.25 -5.67 -6.64
CA LYS A 367 15.88 -5.83 -8.06
C LYS A 367 14.51 -6.52 -8.14
N SER A 368 13.55 -5.90 -8.83
CA SER A 368 12.27 -6.53 -9.12
C SER A 368 12.49 -7.78 -9.98
N ARG A 369 11.96 -8.92 -9.53
CA ARG A 369 12.03 -10.21 -10.25
C ARG A 369 10.97 -10.37 -11.35
N GLY A 370 10.05 -9.40 -11.53
CA GLY A 370 8.93 -9.50 -12.44
C GLY A 370 9.11 -8.75 -13.77
N PHE A 371 8.44 -9.24 -14.83
CA PHE A 371 8.32 -8.49 -16.06
C PHE A 371 7.49 -7.21 -15.82
N PRO A 372 7.92 -6.03 -16.30
CA PRO A 372 7.32 -4.75 -15.93
C PRO A 372 5.98 -4.47 -16.64
N TRP A 373 5.00 -5.37 -16.48
CA TRP A 373 3.69 -5.30 -17.14
C TRP A 373 2.98 -3.97 -16.92
N PHE A 374 2.96 -3.47 -15.67
CA PHE A 374 2.32 -2.20 -15.35
C PHE A 374 2.98 -1.03 -16.10
N LYS A 375 4.31 -1.05 -16.24
CA LYS A 375 5.03 -0.03 -17.01
C LYS A 375 4.66 -0.08 -18.49
N LEU A 376 4.57 -1.27 -19.07
CA LEU A 376 4.18 -1.44 -20.46
C LEU A 376 2.72 -1.04 -20.68
N ILE A 377 1.81 -1.42 -19.79
CA ILE A 377 0.39 -1.02 -19.86
C ILE A 377 0.29 0.51 -19.75
N GLY A 378 1.00 1.15 -18.83
CA GLY A 378 1.01 2.61 -18.69
C GLY A 378 1.51 3.33 -19.95
N ILE A 379 2.59 2.83 -20.55
CA ILE A 379 3.11 3.36 -21.82
C ILE A 379 2.10 3.13 -22.95
N ALA A 380 1.54 1.93 -23.07
CA ALA A 380 0.56 1.60 -24.11
C ALA A 380 -0.70 2.45 -24.00
N MET A 381 -1.22 2.68 -22.79
CA MET A 381 -2.36 3.57 -22.55
C MET A 381 -2.04 5.03 -22.95
N SER A 382 -0.87 5.53 -22.56
CA SER A 382 -0.45 6.90 -22.91
C SER A 382 -0.29 7.08 -24.42
N VAL A 383 0.38 6.13 -25.08
CA VAL A 383 0.54 6.12 -26.53
C VAL A 383 -0.82 5.97 -27.23
N GLY A 384 -1.68 5.07 -26.74
CA GLY A 384 -3.03 4.86 -27.26
C GLY A 384 -3.90 6.13 -27.17
N PHE A 385 -3.82 6.87 -26.06
CA PHE A 385 -4.54 8.13 -25.89
C PHE A 385 -4.08 9.19 -26.90
N VAL A 386 -2.78 9.38 -27.05
CA VAL A 386 -2.24 10.34 -28.04
C VAL A 386 -2.58 9.90 -29.47
N ALA A 387 -2.39 8.61 -29.77
CA ALA A 387 -2.71 8.04 -31.07
C ALA A 387 -4.19 8.20 -31.43
N PHE A 388 -5.10 8.04 -30.48
CA PHE A 388 -6.53 8.26 -30.66
C PHE A 388 -6.83 9.64 -31.25
N PHE A 389 -6.30 10.71 -30.66
CA PHE A 389 -6.51 12.07 -31.17
C PHE A 389 -5.83 12.30 -32.52
N ILE A 390 -4.60 11.80 -32.70
CA ILE A 390 -3.87 11.91 -33.97
C ILE A 390 -4.66 11.21 -35.09
N LEU A 391 -5.13 9.99 -34.88
CA LEU A 391 -5.84 9.22 -35.90
C LEU A 391 -7.19 9.88 -36.27
N LEU A 392 -7.93 10.41 -35.31
CA LEU A 392 -9.15 11.18 -35.59
C LEU A 392 -8.85 12.46 -36.38
N ALA A 393 -7.79 13.18 -36.06
CA ALA A 393 -7.36 14.35 -36.81
C ALA A 393 -6.97 13.98 -38.26
N MET A 394 -6.18 12.89 -38.42
CA MET A 394 -5.81 12.38 -39.75
C MET A 394 -6.98 11.85 -40.57
N ALA A 395 -8.05 11.36 -39.92
CA ALA A 395 -9.30 11.00 -40.58
C ALA A 395 -10.08 12.21 -41.09
N GLY A 396 -9.69 13.42 -40.68
CA GLY A 396 -10.37 14.69 -41.09
C GLY A 396 -11.50 15.08 -40.13
N VAL A 397 -11.50 14.54 -38.89
CA VAL A 397 -12.43 15.03 -37.87
C VAL A 397 -12.13 16.47 -37.55
N ARG A 398 -13.18 17.29 -37.41
CA ARG A 398 -13.06 18.74 -37.20
C ARG A 398 -12.29 19.06 -35.92
N ASN A 399 -11.37 20.00 -35.98
CA ASN A 399 -10.55 20.43 -34.87
C ASN A 399 -11.36 20.94 -33.66
N ASP A 400 -12.50 21.61 -33.89
CA ASP A 400 -13.38 22.09 -32.83
C ASP A 400 -14.04 20.93 -32.05
N PHE A 401 -14.32 19.81 -32.70
CA PHE A 401 -14.80 18.60 -32.05
C PHE A 401 -13.69 17.97 -31.15
N LEU A 402 -12.48 17.83 -31.71
CA LEU A 402 -11.35 17.28 -30.96
C LEU A 402 -11.00 18.13 -29.73
N LEU A 403 -11.05 19.46 -29.91
CA LEU A 403 -10.83 20.39 -28.80
C LEU A 403 -11.91 20.29 -27.73
N ARG A 404 -13.19 20.18 -28.10
CA ARG A 404 -14.30 19.99 -27.15
C ARG A 404 -14.17 18.66 -26.40
N LEU A 405 -13.80 17.58 -27.09
CA LEU A 405 -13.60 16.27 -26.48
C LEU A 405 -12.43 16.31 -25.46
N PHE A 406 -11.30 16.91 -25.85
CA PHE A 406 -10.16 17.09 -24.96
C PHE A 406 -10.49 18.00 -23.78
N ALA A 407 -11.18 19.13 -24.03
CA ALA A 407 -11.60 20.05 -22.98
C ALA A 407 -12.55 19.38 -21.98
N ALA A 408 -13.48 18.55 -22.44
CA ALA A 408 -14.34 17.75 -21.57
C ALA A 408 -13.53 16.79 -20.70
N TRP A 409 -12.56 16.06 -21.28
CA TRP A 409 -11.63 15.20 -20.55
C TRP A 409 -10.86 15.99 -19.47
N PHE A 410 -10.27 17.10 -19.84
CA PHE A 410 -9.49 17.97 -18.95
C PHE A 410 -10.34 18.50 -17.79
N VAL A 411 -11.52 19.07 -18.10
CA VAL A 411 -12.38 19.72 -17.11
C VAL A 411 -12.96 18.69 -16.12
N VAL A 412 -13.43 17.54 -16.63
CA VAL A 412 -14.03 16.52 -15.75
C VAL A 412 -12.98 15.93 -14.82
N ASN A 413 -11.81 15.52 -15.33
CA ASN A 413 -10.74 15.00 -14.49
C ASN A 413 -10.26 16.05 -13.48
N GLY A 414 -10.06 17.29 -13.94
CA GLY A 414 -9.63 18.39 -13.10
C GLY A 414 -10.62 18.74 -11.98
N ALA A 415 -11.90 18.83 -12.32
CA ALA A 415 -12.95 19.19 -11.35
C ALA A 415 -13.12 18.13 -10.25
N PHE A 416 -13.16 16.85 -10.63
CA PHE A 416 -13.29 15.77 -9.65
C PHE A 416 -12.05 15.60 -8.79
N ALA A 417 -10.85 15.63 -9.38
CA ALA A 417 -9.60 15.51 -8.63
C ALA A 417 -9.42 16.68 -7.65
N ALA A 418 -9.61 17.93 -8.12
CA ALA A 418 -9.52 19.12 -7.28
C ALA A 418 -10.64 19.17 -6.22
N GLY A 419 -11.87 18.80 -6.62
CA GLY A 419 -13.04 18.81 -5.72
C GLY A 419 -12.85 17.85 -4.54
N LEU A 420 -12.47 16.60 -4.80
CA LEU A 420 -12.25 15.61 -3.75
C LEU A 420 -11.00 15.94 -2.92
N ALA A 421 -9.91 16.45 -3.53
CA ALA A 421 -8.78 16.98 -2.78
C ALA A 421 -9.22 18.07 -1.80
N LYS A 422 -10.10 18.98 -2.26
CA LYS A 422 -10.62 20.06 -1.43
C LYS A 422 -11.50 19.56 -0.29
N LEU A 423 -12.33 18.56 -0.53
CA LEU A 423 -13.13 17.89 0.51
C LEU A 423 -12.25 17.24 1.59
N ALA A 424 -11.09 16.72 1.23
CA ALA A 424 -10.08 16.22 2.18
C ALA A 424 -9.30 17.34 2.91
N GLY A 425 -9.64 18.61 2.69
CA GLY A 425 -9.02 19.74 3.36
C GLY A 425 -7.77 20.31 2.68
N ALA A 426 -7.48 19.93 1.42
CA ALA A 426 -6.36 20.49 0.67
C ALA A 426 -6.43 22.01 0.53
N ARG A 427 -5.29 22.67 0.43
CA ARG A 427 -5.22 24.10 0.04
C ARG A 427 -5.66 24.25 -1.40
N TRP A 428 -6.18 25.43 -1.76
CA TRP A 428 -6.62 25.70 -3.14
C TRP A 428 -5.48 25.57 -4.16
N SER A 429 -4.27 25.97 -3.80
CA SER A 429 -3.08 25.79 -4.65
C SER A 429 -2.78 24.31 -4.93
N SER A 430 -2.85 23.46 -3.90
CA SER A 430 -2.61 22.02 -4.00
C SER A 430 -3.71 21.35 -4.83
N ALA A 431 -4.98 21.67 -4.56
CA ALA A 431 -6.12 21.17 -5.32
C ALA A 431 -6.07 21.60 -6.80
N ALA A 432 -5.67 22.85 -7.07
CA ALA A 432 -5.53 23.35 -8.44
C ALA A 432 -4.41 22.63 -9.22
N VAL A 433 -3.26 22.35 -8.57
CA VAL A 433 -2.18 21.59 -9.21
C VAL A 433 -2.62 20.15 -9.49
N GLY A 434 -3.22 19.46 -8.51
CA GLY A 434 -3.73 18.10 -8.70
C GLY A 434 -4.77 18.02 -9.81
N GLY A 435 -5.74 18.93 -9.82
CA GLY A 435 -6.73 19.03 -10.89
C GLY A 435 -6.13 19.39 -12.25
N GLY A 436 -5.15 20.28 -12.28
CA GLY A 436 -4.48 20.69 -13.52
C GLY A 436 -3.69 19.57 -14.21
N VAL A 437 -3.16 18.61 -13.44
CA VAL A 437 -2.41 17.46 -13.97
C VAL A 437 -3.26 16.20 -14.14
N ALA A 438 -4.46 16.14 -13.55
CA ALA A 438 -5.30 14.93 -13.49
C ALA A 438 -5.60 14.35 -14.88
N TRP A 439 -5.83 15.18 -15.90
CA TRP A 439 -6.09 14.74 -17.28
C TRP A 439 -4.96 13.91 -17.89
N MET A 440 -3.72 14.22 -17.54
CA MET A 440 -2.52 13.55 -18.03
C MET A 440 -2.24 12.27 -17.22
N THR A 441 -2.36 12.36 -15.91
CA THR A 441 -2.07 11.25 -14.99
C THR A 441 -3.13 10.17 -15.04
N SER A 442 -4.39 10.50 -15.34
CA SER A 442 -5.47 9.53 -15.55
C SER A 442 -5.27 8.61 -16.76
N VAL A 443 -4.45 9.03 -17.72
CA VAL A 443 -4.12 8.22 -18.90
C VAL A 443 -3.01 7.21 -18.60
N ASN A 444 -2.16 7.52 -17.63
CA ASN A 444 -1.05 6.67 -17.26
C ASN A 444 -1.18 6.19 -15.81
N PRO A 445 -1.51 4.92 -15.55
CA PRO A 445 -1.69 4.41 -14.19
C PRO A 445 -0.42 4.44 -13.33
N LEU A 446 0.75 4.71 -13.94
CA LEU A 446 2.01 4.90 -13.21
C LEU A 446 2.18 6.31 -12.65
N LEU A 447 1.31 7.23 -13.03
CA LEU A 447 1.32 8.62 -12.56
C LEU A 447 0.03 8.88 -11.81
N ALA A 448 0.14 9.27 -10.56
CA ALA A 448 -1.03 9.60 -9.75
C ALA A 448 -1.12 11.12 -9.53
N PRO A 449 -2.27 11.78 -9.79
CA PRO A 449 -2.42 13.21 -9.57
C PRO A 449 -2.22 13.61 -8.11
N GLY A 450 -2.53 12.70 -7.19
CA GLY A 450 -2.30 12.89 -5.76
C GLY A 450 -0.85 13.14 -5.39
N TRP A 451 0.13 12.64 -6.14
CA TRP A 451 1.55 12.95 -5.88
C TRP A 451 1.84 14.43 -6.05
N PHE A 452 1.28 15.04 -7.08
CA PHE A 452 1.45 16.47 -7.35
C PHE A 452 0.71 17.33 -6.32
N THR A 453 -0.50 16.90 -5.93
CA THR A 453 -1.28 17.56 -4.87
C THR A 453 -0.55 17.47 -3.54
N GLY A 454 -0.08 16.29 -3.17
CA GLY A 454 0.68 16.05 -1.94
C GLY A 454 1.99 16.82 -1.89
N TYR A 455 2.74 16.86 -2.98
CA TYR A 455 3.94 17.69 -3.10
C TYR A 455 3.66 19.17 -2.82
N MET A 456 2.57 19.69 -3.37
CA MET A 456 2.19 21.09 -3.13
C MET A 456 1.69 21.31 -1.70
N GLU A 457 1.04 20.33 -1.08
CA GLU A 457 0.58 20.41 0.31
C GLU A 457 1.76 20.40 1.28
N LEU A 458 2.76 19.53 1.08
CA LEU A 458 3.98 19.48 1.89
C LEU A 458 4.79 20.77 1.87
N ARG A 459 4.75 21.55 0.79
CA ARG A 459 5.42 22.87 0.76
C ARG A 459 4.86 23.85 1.79
N HIS A 460 3.69 23.56 2.35
CA HIS A 460 2.97 24.43 3.26
C HIS A 460 2.63 23.80 4.60
N THR A 461 2.91 22.51 4.76
CA THR A 461 2.55 21.73 5.94
C THR A 461 3.75 20.86 6.28
N SER A 462 4.37 21.09 7.42
CA SER A 462 5.41 20.20 7.95
C SER A 462 4.76 18.90 8.41
N VAL A 463 5.23 17.79 7.87
CA VAL A 463 4.82 16.44 8.26
C VAL A 463 6.02 15.77 8.90
N ASN A 464 5.83 15.24 10.09
CA ASN A 464 6.88 14.68 10.91
C ASN A 464 6.57 13.22 11.27
N VAL A 465 7.60 12.41 11.49
CA VAL A 465 7.45 11.02 11.96
C VAL A 465 6.73 10.98 13.33
N ALA A 466 6.87 12.02 14.17
CA ALA A 466 6.12 12.15 15.42
C ALA A 466 4.58 12.19 15.22
N ASP A 467 4.09 12.54 14.04
CA ASP A 467 2.66 12.47 13.72
C ASP A 467 2.13 11.03 13.77
N ILE A 468 3.01 10.05 13.55
CA ILE A 468 2.68 8.61 13.66
C ILE A 468 2.33 8.25 15.10
N GLY A 469 3.12 8.73 16.06
CA GLY A 469 2.84 8.52 17.49
C GLY A 469 1.47 9.08 17.89
N LYS A 470 1.13 10.30 17.43
CA LYS A 470 -0.18 10.91 17.68
C LYS A 470 -1.32 10.11 17.07
N LEU A 471 -1.14 9.57 15.86
CA LEU A 471 -2.16 8.74 15.23
C LEU A 471 -2.36 7.43 15.98
N ASN A 472 -1.28 6.82 16.48
CA ASN A 472 -1.36 5.61 17.29
C ASN A 472 -2.09 5.86 18.61
N GLU A 473 -1.80 6.98 19.29
CA GLU A 473 -2.49 7.39 20.52
C GLU A 473 -3.99 7.57 20.29
N LEU A 474 -4.38 8.24 19.19
CA LEU A 474 -5.79 8.42 18.83
C LEU A 474 -6.49 7.10 18.53
N LEU A 475 -5.80 6.13 17.92
CA LEU A 475 -6.37 4.82 17.58
C LEU A 475 -6.39 3.82 18.76
N ALA A 476 -5.57 4.05 19.79
CA ALA A 476 -5.54 3.24 21.00
C ALA A 476 -6.74 3.51 21.93
N ASP A 477 -7.40 4.66 21.79
CA ASP A 477 -8.55 5.04 22.61
C ASP A 477 -9.83 4.35 22.14
N GLU A 478 -10.07 3.13 22.62
CA GLU A 478 -11.24 2.30 22.26
C GLU A 478 -12.58 2.82 22.84
N GLU A 479 -12.53 3.71 23.81
CA GLU A 479 -13.75 4.23 24.46
C GLU A 479 -14.39 5.38 23.67
N ARG A 480 -13.65 6.01 22.75
CA ARG A 480 -14.13 7.17 21.99
C ARG A 480 -14.92 6.76 20.76
N PRO A 481 -15.99 7.54 20.42
CA PRO A 481 -16.72 7.34 19.17
C PRO A 481 -15.79 7.46 17.95
N ILE A 482 -15.88 6.52 17.01
CA ILE A 482 -15.06 6.49 15.77
C ILE A 482 -15.11 7.83 15.02
N ARG A 483 -16.25 8.50 15.03
CA ARG A 483 -16.43 9.81 14.39
C ARG A 483 -15.48 10.87 14.95
N ASP A 484 -15.30 10.89 16.27
CA ASP A 484 -14.47 11.88 16.96
C ASP A 484 -12.99 11.54 16.74
N ILE A 485 -12.63 10.26 16.78
CA ILE A 485 -11.28 9.78 16.44
C ILE A 485 -10.92 10.21 15.02
N VAL A 486 -11.78 9.95 14.04
CA VAL A 486 -11.53 10.35 12.64
C VAL A 486 -11.43 11.86 12.49
N ALA A 487 -12.24 12.64 13.21
CA ALA A 487 -12.16 14.10 13.17
C ALA A 487 -10.80 14.60 13.67
N ASP A 488 -10.32 14.07 14.82
CA ASP A 488 -9.03 14.44 15.39
C ASP A 488 -7.85 13.97 14.52
N MET A 489 -7.98 12.82 13.84
CA MET A 489 -6.97 12.36 12.87
C MET A 489 -6.77 13.36 11.73
N PHE A 490 -7.83 14.09 11.29
CA PHE A 490 -7.70 15.14 10.27
C PHE A 490 -6.92 16.38 10.75
N ASP A 491 -6.76 16.56 12.06
CA ASP A 491 -5.90 17.61 12.62
C ASP A 491 -4.42 17.20 12.62
N VAL A 492 -4.12 15.91 12.43
CA VAL A 492 -2.75 15.40 12.29
C VAL A 492 -2.24 15.63 10.86
N PRO A 493 -1.15 16.38 10.67
CA PRO A 493 -0.65 16.76 9.33
C PRO A 493 -0.42 15.58 8.39
N LEU A 494 0.17 14.49 8.89
CA LEU A 494 0.43 13.27 8.12
C LEU A 494 -0.87 12.63 7.60
N PHE A 495 -1.87 12.46 8.47
CA PHE A 495 -3.14 11.86 8.07
C PHE A 495 -3.86 12.71 7.02
N LYS A 496 -3.90 14.02 7.25
CA LYS A 496 -4.48 14.96 6.29
C LYS A 496 -3.79 14.89 4.94
N LEU A 497 -2.46 14.81 4.90
CA LEU A 497 -1.69 14.65 3.67
C LEU A 497 -2.07 13.35 2.94
N ILE A 498 -2.13 12.23 3.65
CA ILE A 498 -2.52 10.91 3.10
C ILE A 498 -3.92 11.01 2.49
N MET A 499 -4.87 11.61 3.23
CA MET A 499 -6.25 11.77 2.76
C MET A 499 -6.36 12.69 1.53
N VAL A 500 -5.61 13.77 1.48
CA VAL A 500 -5.55 14.68 0.32
C VAL A 500 -5.04 13.93 -0.91
N VAL A 501 -3.96 13.16 -0.79
CA VAL A 501 -3.41 12.35 -1.88
C VAL A 501 -4.41 11.28 -2.33
N ALA A 502 -4.98 10.53 -1.40
CA ALA A 502 -5.95 9.48 -1.68
C ALA A 502 -7.20 10.02 -2.38
N MET A 503 -7.81 11.08 -1.85
CA MET A 503 -9.02 11.67 -2.39
C MET A 503 -8.80 12.33 -3.75
N THR A 504 -7.62 12.89 -4.02
CA THR A 504 -7.26 13.37 -5.37
C THR A 504 -7.24 12.22 -6.38
N ASN A 505 -6.66 11.08 -6.00
CA ASN A 505 -6.59 9.89 -6.86
C ASN A 505 -7.97 9.27 -7.09
N ILE A 506 -8.79 9.17 -6.05
CA ILE A 506 -10.19 8.72 -6.13
C ILE A 506 -10.98 9.65 -7.06
N GLY A 507 -10.82 10.96 -6.94
CA GLY A 507 -11.46 11.94 -7.81
C GLY A 507 -11.11 11.72 -9.29
N SER A 508 -9.84 11.51 -9.59
CA SER A 508 -9.36 11.21 -10.94
C SER A 508 -9.92 9.87 -11.48
N LEU A 509 -10.00 8.85 -10.62
CA LEU A 509 -10.60 7.57 -10.99
C LEU A 509 -12.09 7.71 -11.30
N VAL A 510 -12.85 8.36 -10.43
CA VAL A 510 -14.30 8.63 -10.63
C VAL A 510 -14.53 9.41 -11.91
N ALA A 511 -13.72 10.45 -12.16
CA ALA A 511 -13.77 11.24 -13.38
C ALA A 511 -13.52 10.40 -14.63
N SER A 512 -12.52 9.51 -14.58
CA SER A 512 -12.17 8.63 -15.70
C SER A 512 -13.29 7.64 -16.02
N VAL A 513 -13.90 7.06 -15.00
CA VAL A 513 -15.06 6.18 -15.13
C VAL A 513 -16.24 6.94 -15.74
N LEU A 514 -16.56 8.12 -15.21
CA LEU A 514 -17.63 8.99 -15.69
C LEU A 514 -17.41 9.39 -17.16
N PHE A 515 -16.19 9.76 -17.50
CA PHE A 515 -15.84 10.14 -18.87
C PHE A 515 -16.01 8.95 -19.82
N ALA A 516 -15.45 7.79 -19.46
CA ALA A 516 -15.49 6.61 -20.30
C ALA A 516 -16.92 6.06 -20.50
N THR A 517 -17.75 6.06 -19.45
CA THR A 517 -19.09 5.45 -19.49
C THR A 517 -20.17 6.38 -20.04
N TYR A 518 -19.96 7.68 -19.96
CA TYR A 518 -20.97 8.67 -20.35
C TYR A 518 -20.51 9.68 -21.39
N ILE A 519 -19.43 10.42 -21.09
CA ILE A 519 -19.07 11.58 -21.92
C ILE A 519 -18.54 11.11 -23.27
N LEU A 520 -17.66 10.11 -23.28
CA LEU A 520 -17.10 9.57 -24.52
C LEU A 520 -18.17 8.98 -25.45
N PRO A 521 -19.17 8.20 -24.98
CA PRO A 521 -20.29 7.77 -25.82
C PRO A 521 -21.13 8.91 -26.40
N LEU A 522 -21.37 10.02 -25.67
CA LEU A 522 -22.08 11.19 -26.20
C LEU A 522 -21.33 11.82 -27.39
N PHE A 523 -20.03 12.02 -27.25
CA PHE A 523 -19.19 12.48 -28.35
C PHE A 523 -19.10 11.45 -29.48
N GLY A 524 -19.02 10.15 -29.15
CA GLY A 524 -18.99 9.08 -30.12
C GLY A 524 -20.27 9.02 -30.98
N ALA A 525 -21.43 9.36 -30.43
CA ALA A 525 -22.69 9.41 -31.16
C ALA A 525 -22.63 10.43 -32.32
N GLU A 526 -21.96 11.57 -32.16
CA GLU A 526 -21.74 12.55 -33.23
C GLU A 526 -20.88 11.99 -34.39
N LEU A 527 -20.06 10.98 -34.12
CA LEU A 527 -19.19 10.32 -35.10
C LEU A 527 -19.77 8.99 -35.64
N GLY A 528 -21.03 8.68 -35.34
CA GLY A 528 -21.70 7.44 -35.76
C GLY A 528 -21.47 6.25 -34.82
N GLY A 529 -21.28 6.53 -33.53
CA GLY A 529 -21.08 5.53 -32.49
C GLY A 529 -19.70 4.86 -32.54
N ILE A 530 -19.57 3.73 -31.89
CA ILE A 530 -18.30 2.96 -31.83
C ILE A 530 -17.83 2.56 -33.22
N ASP A 531 -18.75 2.09 -34.09
CA ASP A 531 -18.43 1.70 -35.47
C ASP A 531 -17.94 2.89 -36.30
N GLY A 532 -18.50 4.08 -36.08
CA GLY A 532 -18.07 5.32 -36.75
C GLY A 532 -16.66 5.72 -36.30
N VAL A 533 -16.41 5.72 -34.99
CA VAL A 533 -15.10 6.02 -34.41
C VAL A 533 -14.04 5.02 -34.91
N THR A 534 -14.36 3.72 -34.89
CA THR A 534 -13.45 2.66 -35.36
C THR A 534 -13.09 2.85 -36.84
N ARG A 535 -14.07 3.12 -37.70
CA ARG A 535 -13.82 3.40 -39.13
C ARG A 535 -12.94 4.64 -39.32
N LEU A 536 -13.19 5.71 -38.58
CA LEU A 536 -12.36 6.91 -38.62
C LEU A 536 -10.93 6.65 -38.17
N MET A 537 -10.73 5.86 -37.13
CA MET A 537 -9.39 5.48 -36.66
C MET A 537 -8.63 4.66 -37.72
N ILE A 538 -9.29 3.69 -38.35
CA ILE A 538 -8.70 2.89 -39.45
C ILE A 538 -8.34 3.83 -40.64
N GLN A 539 -9.25 4.72 -41.01
CA GLN A 539 -9.01 5.70 -42.09
C GLN A 539 -7.85 6.64 -41.76
N GLY A 540 -7.77 7.11 -40.52
CA GLY A 540 -6.67 7.93 -40.04
C GLY A 540 -5.33 7.19 -40.07
N ALA A 541 -5.33 5.91 -39.68
CA ALA A 541 -4.15 5.06 -39.74
C ALA A 541 -3.67 4.88 -41.20
N SER A 542 -4.60 4.54 -42.14
CA SER A 542 -4.27 4.43 -43.58
C SER A 542 -3.65 5.72 -44.12
N ARG A 543 -4.28 6.89 -43.87
CA ARG A 543 -3.75 8.19 -44.29
C ARG A 543 -2.39 8.52 -43.67
N SER A 544 -2.16 8.12 -42.43
CA SER A 544 -0.87 8.31 -41.77
C SER A 544 0.24 7.49 -42.44
N VAL A 545 -0.07 6.23 -42.84
CA VAL A 545 0.84 5.38 -43.60
C VAL A 545 1.15 5.99 -44.96
N ASP A 546 0.13 6.44 -45.70
CA ASP A 546 0.30 7.05 -47.02
C ASP A 546 1.19 8.32 -46.96
N LEU A 547 1.05 9.12 -45.91
CA LEU A 547 1.91 10.30 -45.71
C LEU A 547 3.36 9.93 -45.39
N ILE A 548 3.58 8.90 -44.58
CA ILE A 548 4.93 8.45 -44.23
C ILE A 548 5.60 7.84 -45.45
N VAL A 549 4.91 6.97 -46.20
CA VAL A 549 5.44 6.34 -47.39
C VAL A 549 5.66 7.36 -48.52
N GLY A 550 4.69 8.27 -48.75
CA GLY A 550 4.82 9.33 -49.77
C GLY A 550 5.86 10.43 -49.43
N GLY A 551 6.24 10.58 -48.16
CA GLY A 551 7.34 11.44 -47.73
C GLY A 551 8.73 10.78 -47.81
N LEU A 552 8.77 9.46 -47.96
CA LEU A 552 10.00 8.68 -48.10
C LEU A 552 10.34 8.36 -49.58
N THR A 553 9.40 8.56 -50.48
CA THR A 553 9.56 8.43 -51.96
C THR A 553 9.66 9.79 -52.58
#